data_265b41d0f98e2565b88c76fc91915939
#
_entry.id   265b41d0f98e2565b88c76fc91915939
#
_cell.length_a   1.000
_cell.length_b   1.000
_cell.length_c   1.000
_cell.angle_alpha   90.00
_cell.angle_beta   90.00
_cell.angle_gamma   90.00
#
_symmetry.space_group_name_H-M   'P 1'
#
loop_
_entity.id
_entity.type
_entity.pdbx_description
1 polymer ?
#
loop_
_entity_poly.entity_id
_entity_poly.type
_entity_poly.pdbx_seq_one_letter_code
_entity_poly.pdbx_strand_id
1 'polypeptide(L)'
;ADADAQACQTALGAAEKFLSRQYPCRGFCSAGRIVLLLTSENGFLQLHAAIDELRRALKRLLDLDVSAGISKEHAPDADFHEAYKEAMEALKTAETESGFCAADGQSGIDQLCGRVLQIIDKEYMDETLTLQSVSDRLHVSASYLGPNIKKNAGDTFINLLIRKRMAVALNLLQSSDSRIAEIARRCGYSDQSYFGYCFKKFYGVSPAKMRQEREQKGARA
;
A
#
# COMPACT_ATOMS: atom_id res chain seq x y z
N ALA A 1 -25.16 -5.51 -29.39
CA ALA A 1 -26.03 -5.86 -28.24
C ALA A 1 -25.69 -7.28 -27.72
N ASP A 2 -25.70 -8.30 -28.59
CA ASP A 2 -25.43 -9.70 -28.13
C ASP A 2 -23.95 -9.94 -27.78
N ALA A 3 -23.02 -9.35 -28.53
CA ALA A 3 -21.59 -9.45 -28.25
C ALA A 3 -21.19 -8.78 -26.91
N ASP A 4 -21.78 -7.66 -26.60
CA ASP A 4 -21.52 -6.93 -25.34
C ASP A 4 -22.10 -7.69 -24.14
N ALA A 5 -23.26 -8.32 -24.29
CA ALA A 5 -23.87 -9.14 -23.25
C ALA A 5 -23.02 -10.41 -22.99
N GLN A 6 -22.50 -11.05 -24.04
CA GLN A 6 -21.61 -12.21 -23.93
C GLN A 6 -20.29 -11.85 -23.25
N ALA A 7 -19.68 -10.71 -23.62
CA ALA A 7 -18.46 -10.21 -23.01
C ALA A 7 -18.67 -9.91 -21.51
N CYS A 8 -19.79 -9.26 -21.17
CA CYS A 8 -20.17 -8.98 -19.79
C CYS A 8 -20.32 -10.27 -18.97
N GLN A 9 -20.98 -11.29 -19.51
CA GLN A 9 -21.17 -12.57 -18.84
C GLN A 9 -19.86 -13.32 -18.63
N THR A 10 -18.96 -13.30 -19.63
CA THR A 10 -17.64 -13.91 -19.53
C THR A 10 -16.78 -13.23 -18.47
N ALA A 11 -16.80 -11.89 -18.44
CA ALA A 11 -16.09 -11.09 -17.46
C ALA A 11 -16.66 -11.29 -16.04
N LEU A 12 -17.98 -11.42 -15.90
CA LEU A 12 -18.64 -11.74 -14.63
C LEU A 12 -18.14 -13.09 -14.07
N GLY A 13 -18.16 -14.14 -14.87
CA GLY A 13 -17.68 -15.46 -14.46
C GLY A 13 -16.19 -15.47 -14.07
N ALA A 14 -15.38 -14.70 -14.78
CA ALA A 14 -13.96 -14.53 -14.44
C ALA A 14 -13.80 -13.77 -13.11
N ALA A 15 -14.56 -12.69 -12.91
CA ALA A 15 -14.53 -11.88 -11.69
C ALA A 15 -14.99 -12.67 -10.45
N GLU A 16 -16.10 -13.39 -10.55
CA GLU A 16 -16.58 -14.25 -9.46
C GLU A 16 -15.57 -15.33 -9.10
N LYS A 17 -15.00 -16.02 -10.08
CA LYS A 17 -14.01 -17.08 -9.88
C LYS A 17 -12.71 -16.52 -9.24
N PHE A 18 -12.31 -15.31 -9.62
CA PHE A 18 -11.12 -14.68 -9.08
C PHE A 18 -11.33 -14.22 -7.64
N LEU A 19 -12.41 -13.49 -7.38
CA LEU A 19 -12.69 -12.89 -6.08
C LEU A 19 -13.17 -13.91 -5.04
N SER A 20 -13.88 -14.96 -5.45
CA SER A 20 -14.39 -16.00 -4.53
C SER A 20 -13.29 -16.76 -3.77
N ARG A 21 -12.03 -16.60 -4.17
CA ARG A 21 -10.87 -17.14 -3.44
C ARG A 21 -10.62 -16.42 -2.10
N GLN A 22 -11.04 -15.16 -2.00
CA GLN A 22 -10.78 -14.32 -0.84
C GLN A 22 -12.09 -13.80 -0.21
N TYR A 23 -13.11 -13.56 -1.03
CA TYR A 23 -14.39 -12.98 -0.60
C TYR A 23 -15.54 -13.80 -1.18
N PRO A 24 -16.47 -14.30 -0.35
CA PRO A 24 -17.75 -14.77 -0.86
C PRO A 24 -18.36 -13.67 -1.72
N CYS A 25 -18.61 -13.97 -2.99
CA CYS A 25 -19.15 -12.98 -3.91
C CYS A 25 -20.30 -13.55 -4.74
N ARG A 26 -21.23 -12.67 -5.10
CA ARG A 26 -22.30 -12.89 -6.06
C ARG A 26 -22.40 -11.71 -6.97
N GLY A 27 -22.63 -11.96 -8.25
CA GLY A 27 -22.74 -10.89 -9.22
C GLY A 27 -23.81 -11.10 -10.25
N PHE A 28 -24.11 -10.01 -10.93
CA PHE A 28 -25.04 -10.02 -12.06
C PHE A 28 -24.64 -8.92 -13.07
N CYS A 29 -25.07 -9.09 -14.31
CA CYS A 29 -24.91 -8.08 -15.35
C CYS A 29 -26.19 -7.22 -15.45
N SER A 30 -26.02 -5.91 -15.49
CA SER A 30 -27.11 -4.95 -15.70
C SER A 30 -26.63 -3.78 -16.55
N ALA A 31 -27.30 -3.49 -17.64
CA ALA A 31 -27.03 -2.36 -18.53
C ALA A 31 -25.54 -2.25 -18.95
N GLY A 32 -24.91 -3.38 -19.32
CA GLY A 32 -23.50 -3.42 -19.73
C GLY A 32 -22.50 -3.29 -18.57
N ARG A 33 -22.96 -3.35 -17.32
CA ARG A 33 -22.14 -3.30 -16.11
C ARG A 33 -22.22 -4.61 -15.35
N ILE A 34 -21.13 -4.93 -14.67
CA ILE A 34 -21.06 -6.03 -13.70
C ILE A 34 -21.24 -5.43 -12.31
N VAL A 35 -22.21 -5.95 -11.58
CA VAL A 35 -22.44 -5.62 -10.17
C VAL A 35 -22.01 -6.83 -9.35
N LEU A 36 -21.12 -6.63 -8.37
CA LEU A 36 -20.63 -7.67 -7.48
C LEU A 36 -20.98 -7.30 -6.04
N LEU A 37 -21.60 -8.23 -5.35
CA LEU A 37 -21.85 -8.19 -3.92
C LEU A 37 -20.80 -9.05 -3.23
N LEU A 38 -20.06 -8.45 -2.33
CA LEU A 38 -18.98 -9.10 -1.61
C LEU A 38 -19.29 -9.08 -0.12
N THR A 39 -18.96 -10.18 0.55
CA THR A 39 -19.05 -10.26 2.02
C THR A 39 -17.70 -10.62 2.60
N SER A 40 -17.41 -10.14 3.82
CA SER A 40 -16.19 -10.46 4.53
C SER A 40 -16.41 -10.40 6.04
N GLU A 41 -15.88 -11.38 6.77
CA GLU A 41 -15.88 -11.38 8.24
C GLU A 41 -14.71 -10.56 8.81
N ASN A 42 -13.65 -10.33 8.01
CA ASN A 42 -12.41 -9.67 8.42
C ASN A 42 -12.22 -8.31 7.75
N GLY A 43 -13.28 -7.73 7.18
CA GLY A 43 -13.23 -6.49 6.42
C GLY A 43 -12.65 -6.65 5.01
N PHE A 44 -12.62 -5.55 4.26
CA PHE A 44 -12.28 -5.54 2.83
C PHE A 44 -10.88 -4.98 2.53
N LEU A 45 -9.98 -5.19 3.44
CA LEU A 45 -8.65 -4.63 3.45
C LEU A 45 -7.83 -4.84 2.17
N GLN A 46 -8.05 -5.97 1.52
CA GLN A 46 -7.33 -6.40 0.33
C GLN A 46 -8.17 -6.26 -0.95
N LEU A 47 -9.42 -5.83 -0.82
CA LEU A 47 -10.36 -5.78 -1.94
C LEU A 47 -9.82 -4.89 -3.06
N HIS A 48 -9.25 -3.74 -2.73
CA HIS A 48 -8.70 -2.80 -3.70
C HIS A 48 -7.58 -3.42 -4.54
N ALA A 49 -6.66 -4.14 -3.90
CA ALA A 49 -5.59 -4.85 -4.61
C ALA A 49 -6.14 -5.98 -5.48
N ALA A 50 -7.12 -6.74 -4.96
CA ALA A 50 -7.77 -7.81 -5.70
C ALA A 50 -8.53 -7.29 -6.94
N ILE A 51 -9.23 -6.17 -6.83
CA ILE A 51 -9.93 -5.52 -7.96
C ILE A 51 -8.93 -5.04 -9.01
N ASP A 52 -7.82 -4.44 -8.61
CA ASP A 52 -6.78 -3.99 -9.53
C ASP A 52 -6.08 -5.17 -10.25
N GLU A 53 -5.85 -6.27 -9.57
CA GLU A 53 -5.32 -7.49 -10.18
C GLU A 53 -6.33 -8.10 -11.16
N LEU A 54 -7.61 -8.14 -10.78
CA LEU A 54 -8.69 -8.59 -11.65
C LEU A 54 -8.77 -7.73 -12.93
N ARG A 55 -8.75 -6.41 -12.82
CA ARG A 55 -8.77 -5.49 -13.98
C ARG A 55 -7.62 -5.78 -14.93
N ARG A 56 -6.40 -5.93 -14.41
CA ARG A 56 -5.22 -6.28 -15.22
C ARG A 56 -5.34 -7.67 -15.85
N ALA A 57 -5.93 -8.63 -15.16
CA ALA A 57 -6.19 -9.96 -15.72
C ALA A 57 -7.23 -9.91 -16.84
N LEU A 58 -8.33 -9.16 -16.67
CA LEU A 58 -9.35 -8.96 -17.71
C LEU A 58 -8.77 -8.27 -18.95
N LYS A 59 -7.94 -7.25 -18.77
CA LYS A 59 -7.24 -6.59 -19.89
C LYS A 59 -6.32 -7.55 -20.63
N ARG A 60 -5.52 -8.32 -19.90
CA ARG A 60 -4.53 -9.24 -20.51
C ARG A 60 -5.16 -10.45 -21.20
N LEU A 61 -6.22 -11.03 -20.60
CA LEU A 61 -6.79 -12.29 -21.06
C LEU A 61 -7.96 -12.11 -22.03
N LEU A 62 -8.72 -11.06 -21.89
CA LEU A 62 -9.94 -10.80 -22.66
C LEU A 62 -9.88 -9.49 -23.48
N ASP A 63 -8.77 -8.73 -23.37
CA ASP A 63 -8.60 -7.39 -23.94
C ASP A 63 -9.71 -6.40 -23.49
N LEU A 64 -10.30 -6.64 -22.32
CA LEU A 64 -11.33 -5.77 -21.76
C LEU A 64 -10.68 -4.74 -20.84
N ASP A 65 -10.86 -3.47 -21.17
CA ASP A 65 -10.52 -2.35 -20.31
C ASP A 65 -11.73 -1.96 -19.48
N VAL A 66 -11.65 -2.15 -18.17
CA VAL A 66 -12.77 -1.97 -17.27
C VAL A 66 -12.44 -0.96 -16.17
N SER A 67 -13.39 -0.09 -15.85
CA SER A 67 -13.36 0.77 -14.66
C SER A 67 -14.12 0.11 -13.53
N ALA A 68 -13.75 0.40 -12.29
CA ALA A 68 -14.42 -0.12 -11.11
C ALA A 68 -14.71 0.97 -10.09
N GLY A 69 -15.92 0.96 -9.52
CA GLY A 69 -16.32 1.77 -8.38
C GLY A 69 -16.68 0.85 -7.19
N ILE A 70 -16.26 1.20 -5.99
CA ILE A 70 -16.53 0.45 -4.78
C ILE A 70 -17.29 1.35 -3.81
N SER A 71 -18.39 0.83 -3.21
CA SER A 71 -19.07 1.48 -2.09
C SER A 71 -18.23 1.40 -0.82
N LYS A 72 -18.61 2.15 0.20
CA LYS A 72 -18.18 1.89 1.58
C LYS A 72 -18.62 0.51 2.05
N GLU A 73 -18.07 0.08 3.16
CA GLU A 73 -18.54 -1.08 3.86
C GLU A 73 -19.88 -0.78 4.55
N HIS A 74 -20.86 -1.63 4.33
CA HIS A 74 -22.19 -1.51 4.90
C HIS A 74 -22.49 -2.70 5.81
N ALA A 75 -23.33 -2.49 6.83
CA ALA A 75 -23.82 -3.56 7.66
C ALA A 75 -24.68 -4.54 6.83
N PRO A 76 -24.80 -5.82 7.22
CA PRO A 76 -25.54 -6.83 6.47
C PRO A 76 -27.02 -6.53 6.26
N ASP A 77 -27.59 -5.69 7.10
CA ASP A 77 -29.00 -5.23 7.07
C ASP A 77 -29.18 -3.84 6.42
N ALA A 78 -28.10 -3.26 5.90
CA ALA A 78 -28.15 -1.96 5.25
C ALA A 78 -28.91 -1.99 3.90
N ASP A 79 -29.43 -0.83 3.50
CA ASP A 79 -30.09 -0.68 2.21
C ASP A 79 -29.10 -0.86 1.05
N PHE A 80 -29.30 -1.91 0.27
CA PHE A 80 -28.51 -2.16 -0.93
C PHE A 80 -28.54 -0.99 -1.93
N HIS A 81 -29.60 -0.22 -1.97
CA HIS A 81 -29.72 0.92 -2.86
C HIS A 81 -28.69 2.03 -2.56
N GLU A 82 -28.40 2.26 -1.28
CA GLU A 82 -27.40 3.23 -0.87
C GLU A 82 -26.00 2.77 -1.26
N ALA A 83 -25.63 1.52 -0.98
CA ALA A 83 -24.37 0.92 -1.37
C ALA A 83 -24.17 0.97 -2.91
N TYR A 84 -25.21 0.64 -3.67
CA TYR A 84 -25.16 0.71 -5.14
C TYR A 84 -24.97 2.14 -5.64
N LYS A 85 -25.64 3.12 -5.05
CA LYS A 85 -25.50 4.54 -5.40
C LYS A 85 -24.06 5.03 -5.14
N GLU A 86 -23.48 4.70 -3.99
CA GLU A 86 -22.10 5.05 -3.66
C GLU A 86 -21.10 4.44 -4.65
N ALA A 87 -21.25 3.14 -4.98
CA ALA A 87 -20.41 2.49 -5.97
C ALA A 87 -20.52 3.11 -7.36
N MET A 88 -21.72 3.56 -7.75
CA MET A 88 -21.95 4.24 -9.03
C MET A 88 -21.35 5.64 -9.08
N GLU A 89 -21.34 6.38 -7.97
CA GLU A 89 -20.66 7.67 -7.88
C GLU A 89 -19.14 7.49 -7.96
N ALA A 90 -18.60 6.52 -7.25
CA ALA A 90 -17.19 6.16 -7.33
C ALA A 90 -16.78 5.70 -8.74
N LEU A 91 -17.64 4.95 -9.44
CA LEU A 91 -17.39 4.54 -10.83
C LEU A 91 -17.28 5.73 -11.79
N LYS A 92 -18.13 6.74 -11.65
CA LYS A 92 -18.05 7.97 -12.48
C LYS A 92 -16.71 8.68 -12.31
N THR A 93 -16.18 8.74 -11.08
CA THR A 93 -14.87 9.32 -10.80
C THR A 93 -13.74 8.45 -11.39
N ALA A 94 -13.88 7.13 -11.29
CA ALA A 94 -12.92 6.17 -11.85
C ALA A 94 -12.80 6.26 -13.37
N GLU A 95 -13.90 6.54 -14.08
CA GLU A 95 -13.91 6.73 -15.54
C GLU A 95 -13.11 7.97 -15.97
N THR A 96 -13.00 8.99 -15.10
CA THR A 96 -12.30 10.24 -15.43
C THR A 96 -10.83 10.26 -15.02
N GLU A 97 -10.43 9.56 -13.97
CA GLU A 97 -9.10 9.73 -13.36
C GLU A 97 -8.11 8.58 -13.54
N SER A 98 -8.49 7.35 -13.36
CA SER A 98 -7.54 6.22 -13.47
C SER A 98 -8.15 4.83 -13.50
N GLY A 99 -9.44 4.74 -13.78
CA GLY A 99 -10.12 3.46 -13.92
C GLY A 99 -10.46 2.75 -12.60
N PHE A 100 -10.24 3.36 -11.44
CA PHE A 100 -10.64 2.81 -10.15
C PHE A 100 -10.83 3.90 -9.08
N CYS A 101 -11.96 3.90 -8.37
CA CYS A 101 -12.23 4.79 -7.24
C CYS A 101 -13.09 4.08 -6.18
N ALA A 102 -12.92 4.46 -4.93
CA ALA A 102 -13.78 4.06 -3.82
C ALA A 102 -14.58 5.25 -3.27
N ALA A 103 -15.74 5.00 -2.71
CA ALA A 103 -16.68 6.02 -2.26
C ALA A 103 -16.17 6.87 -1.07
N ASP A 104 -15.11 6.43 -0.39
CA ASP A 104 -14.45 7.20 0.68
C ASP A 104 -13.48 8.28 0.15
N GLY A 105 -13.36 8.44 -1.18
CA GLY A 105 -12.50 9.45 -1.81
C GLY A 105 -11.00 9.13 -1.73
N GLN A 106 -10.61 8.02 -1.11
CA GLN A 106 -9.23 7.54 -1.14
C GLN A 106 -9.10 6.39 -2.14
N SER A 107 -8.14 6.50 -3.05
CA SER A 107 -7.82 5.35 -3.91
C SER A 107 -7.33 4.19 -3.01
N GLY A 108 -7.70 2.95 -3.33
CA GLY A 108 -7.23 1.80 -2.56
C GLY A 108 -5.71 1.68 -2.51
N ILE A 109 -5.05 2.31 -3.47
CA ILE A 109 -3.59 2.45 -3.53
C ILE A 109 -3.10 3.39 -2.44
N ASP A 110 -3.80 4.51 -2.18
CA ASP A 110 -3.41 5.46 -1.12
C ASP A 110 -3.55 4.84 0.26
N GLN A 111 -4.62 4.08 0.50
CA GLN A 111 -4.78 3.31 1.74
C GLN A 111 -3.69 2.25 1.89
N LEU A 112 -3.37 1.52 0.82
CA LEU A 112 -2.30 0.52 0.82
C LEU A 112 -0.94 1.16 1.10
N CYS A 113 -0.62 2.28 0.44
CA CYS A 113 0.59 3.05 0.69
C CYS A 113 0.63 3.60 2.12
N GLY A 114 -0.48 4.14 2.63
CA GLY A 114 -0.60 4.59 4.01
C GLY A 114 -0.29 3.49 5.03
N ARG A 115 -0.73 2.24 4.77
CA ARG A 115 -0.40 1.08 5.62
C ARG A 115 1.06 0.71 5.55
N VAL A 116 1.67 0.73 4.37
CA VAL A 116 3.11 0.50 4.24
C VAL A 116 3.91 1.52 5.05
N LEU A 117 3.52 2.79 4.99
CA LEU A 117 4.17 3.84 5.80
C LEU A 117 3.98 3.61 7.30
N GLN A 118 2.80 3.17 7.74
CA GLN A 118 2.57 2.79 9.14
C GLN A 118 3.41 1.59 9.58
N ILE A 119 3.58 0.57 8.72
CA ILE A 119 4.45 -0.57 9.00
C ILE A 119 5.90 -0.10 9.14
N ILE A 120 6.39 0.73 8.22
CA ILE A 120 7.74 1.31 8.31
C ILE A 120 7.89 2.10 9.61
N ASP A 121 6.89 2.90 9.99
CA ASP A 121 6.95 3.74 11.18
C ASP A 121 7.00 2.93 12.48
N LYS A 122 6.29 1.81 12.54
CA LYS A 122 6.23 0.93 13.71
C LYS A 122 7.38 -0.07 13.78
N GLU A 123 7.83 -0.58 12.65
CA GLU A 123 8.69 -1.76 12.56
C GLU A 123 10.05 -1.48 11.92
N TYR A 124 10.45 -0.21 11.76
CA TYR A 124 11.76 0.15 11.18
C TYR A 124 12.96 -0.50 11.87
N MET A 125 12.82 -0.90 13.14
CA MET A 125 13.88 -1.59 13.91
C MET A 125 14.09 -3.05 13.49
N ASP A 126 13.11 -3.65 12.82
CA ASP A 126 13.24 -5.02 12.33
C ASP A 126 14.20 -5.05 11.13
N GLU A 127 15.36 -5.69 11.31
CA GLU A 127 16.37 -5.82 10.26
C GLU A 127 15.89 -6.66 9.06
N THR A 128 14.89 -7.54 9.28
CA THR A 128 14.29 -8.40 8.25
C THR A 128 13.17 -7.74 7.47
N LEU A 129 12.80 -6.50 7.81
CA LEU A 129 11.73 -5.78 7.15
C LEU A 129 12.11 -5.45 5.69
N THR A 130 11.45 -6.10 4.76
CA THR A 130 11.66 -5.96 3.31
C THR A 130 10.35 -5.65 2.58
N LEU A 131 10.43 -5.18 1.33
CA LEU A 131 9.26 -5.02 0.48
C LEU A 131 8.52 -6.36 0.33
N GLN A 132 9.25 -7.49 0.22
CA GLN A 132 8.65 -8.81 0.10
C GLN A 132 7.87 -9.18 1.36
N SER A 133 8.47 -9.05 2.56
CA SER A 133 7.80 -9.38 3.81
C SER A 133 6.53 -8.54 4.04
N VAL A 134 6.57 -7.26 3.64
CA VAL A 134 5.38 -6.37 3.70
C VAL A 134 4.33 -6.78 2.68
N SER A 135 4.75 -7.12 1.45
CA SER A 135 3.86 -7.60 0.39
C SER A 135 3.11 -8.86 0.80
N ASP A 136 3.83 -9.84 1.38
CA ASP A 136 3.25 -11.10 1.86
C ASP A 136 2.21 -10.85 2.96
N ARG A 137 2.49 -9.95 3.90
CA ARG A 137 1.58 -9.56 5.00
C ARG A 137 0.35 -8.79 4.50
N LEU A 138 0.51 -8.00 3.45
CA LEU A 138 -0.59 -7.26 2.82
C LEU A 138 -1.28 -8.09 1.73
N HIS A 139 -0.81 -9.32 1.47
CA HIS A 139 -1.30 -10.23 0.45
C HIS A 139 -1.39 -9.62 -0.96
N VAL A 140 -0.39 -8.81 -1.30
CA VAL A 140 -0.20 -8.22 -2.63
C VAL A 140 1.16 -8.64 -3.18
N SER A 141 1.34 -8.63 -4.51
CA SER A 141 2.65 -8.91 -5.06
C SER A 141 3.63 -7.74 -4.86
N ALA A 142 4.91 -8.04 -4.62
CA ALA A 142 5.95 -7.00 -4.51
C ALA A 142 6.11 -6.21 -5.82
N SER A 143 5.87 -6.85 -6.97
CA SER A 143 5.86 -6.21 -8.28
C SER A 143 4.71 -5.22 -8.47
N TYR A 144 3.62 -5.38 -7.74
CA TYR A 144 2.53 -4.41 -7.68
C TYR A 144 2.82 -3.31 -6.66
N LEU A 145 3.23 -3.70 -5.44
CA LEU A 145 3.40 -2.78 -4.32
C LEU A 145 4.52 -1.76 -4.58
N GLY A 146 5.67 -2.20 -5.07
CA GLY A 146 6.85 -1.34 -5.26
C GLY A 146 6.63 -0.13 -6.15
N PRO A 147 6.15 -0.28 -7.41
CA PRO A 147 5.84 0.85 -8.29
C PRO A 147 4.78 1.79 -7.71
N ASN A 148 3.75 1.25 -7.04
CA ASN A 148 2.69 2.06 -6.44
C ASN A 148 3.20 2.89 -5.25
N ILE A 149 4.04 2.32 -4.38
CA ILE A 149 4.72 3.09 -3.32
C ILE A 149 5.52 4.23 -3.94
N LYS A 150 6.34 3.94 -4.96
CA LYS A 150 7.16 4.97 -5.61
C LYS A 150 6.31 6.09 -6.21
N LYS A 151 5.18 5.74 -6.85
CA LYS A 151 4.27 6.71 -7.46
C LYS A 151 3.57 7.58 -6.41
N ASN A 152 3.06 6.99 -5.32
CA ASN A 152 2.20 7.69 -4.36
C ASN A 152 2.96 8.27 -3.17
N ALA A 153 4.04 7.61 -2.69
CA ALA A 153 4.89 8.12 -1.61
C ALA A 153 6.14 8.87 -2.12
N GLY A 154 6.33 8.97 -3.45
CA GLY A 154 7.42 9.72 -4.07
C GLY A 154 8.78 9.03 -4.03
N ASP A 155 8.91 7.87 -3.37
CA ASP A 155 10.19 7.16 -3.24
C ASP A 155 9.99 5.64 -3.13
N THR A 156 11.07 4.87 -3.25
CA THR A 156 11.02 3.41 -3.11
C THR A 156 10.86 3.01 -1.64
N PHE A 157 10.29 1.82 -1.39
CA PHE A 157 10.15 1.26 -0.04
C PHE A 157 11.49 1.30 0.74
N ILE A 158 12.58 0.87 0.11
CA ILE A 158 13.89 0.83 0.76
C ILE A 158 14.39 2.21 1.15
N ASN A 159 14.18 3.21 0.30
CA ASN A 159 14.58 4.59 0.60
C ASN A 159 13.71 5.19 1.72
N LEU A 160 12.41 4.92 1.74
CA LEU A 160 11.51 5.33 2.82
C LEU A 160 11.94 4.71 4.16
N LEU A 161 12.25 3.42 4.17
CA LEU A 161 12.76 2.71 5.35
C LEU A 161 14.10 3.28 5.84
N ILE A 162 15.07 3.48 4.91
CA ILE A 162 16.36 4.09 5.24
C ILE A 162 16.16 5.50 5.80
N ARG A 163 15.31 6.32 5.20
CA ARG A 163 14.99 7.68 5.67
C ARG A 163 14.47 7.67 7.10
N LYS A 164 13.52 6.77 7.41
CA LYS A 164 13.01 6.60 8.78
C LYS A 164 14.10 6.21 9.76
N ARG A 165 14.89 5.19 9.42
CA ARG A 165 16.01 4.71 10.26
C ARG A 165 17.04 5.80 10.52
N MET A 166 17.40 6.57 9.50
CA MET A 166 18.36 7.68 9.61
C MET A 166 17.83 8.83 10.47
N ALA A 167 16.55 9.19 10.34
CA ALA A 167 15.94 10.21 11.18
C ALA A 167 15.96 9.82 12.67
N VAL A 168 15.65 8.56 12.98
CA VAL A 168 15.73 8.03 14.36
C VAL A 168 17.19 8.00 14.84
N ALA A 169 18.12 7.58 14.00
CA ALA A 169 19.55 7.55 14.33
C ALA A 169 20.10 8.93 14.66
N LEU A 170 19.72 9.95 13.87
CA LEU A 170 20.10 11.34 14.14
C LEU A 170 19.56 11.81 15.50
N ASN A 171 18.28 11.54 15.77
CA ASN A 171 17.67 11.90 17.05
C ASN A 171 18.40 11.22 18.23
N LEU A 172 18.68 9.92 18.15
CA LEU A 172 19.43 9.20 19.20
C LEU A 172 20.85 9.73 19.38
N LEU A 173 21.55 10.09 18.31
CA LEU A 173 22.88 10.70 18.38
C LEU A 173 22.86 12.07 19.08
N GLN A 174 21.76 12.81 18.92
CA GLN A 174 21.60 14.15 19.51
C GLN A 174 21.06 14.11 20.95
N SER A 175 20.27 13.11 21.31
CA SER A 175 19.55 13.05 22.59
C SER A 175 20.12 12.04 23.59
N SER A 176 21.05 11.16 23.19
CA SER A 176 21.59 10.13 24.08
C SER A 176 23.09 9.95 23.91
N ASP A 177 23.72 9.35 24.94
CA ASP A 177 25.14 8.98 24.95
C ASP A 177 25.35 7.50 24.61
N SER A 178 24.33 6.82 24.10
CA SER A 178 24.38 5.42 23.67
C SER A 178 25.49 5.18 22.66
N ARG A 179 26.17 4.03 22.74
CA ARG A 179 27.23 3.68 21.80
C ARG A 179 26.70 3.60 20.37
N ILE A 180 27.52 3.99 19.39
CA ILE A 180 27.11 3.98 17.96
C ILE A 180 26.64 2.60 17.53
N ALA A 181 27.27 1.52 18.01
CA ALA A 181 26.82 0.15 17.75
C ALA A 181 25.42 -0.15 18.31
N GLU A 182 25.07 0.44 19.45
CA GLU A 182 23.74 0.29 20.04
C GLU A 182 22.70 1.07 19.25
N ILE A 183 23.03 2.31 18.84
CA ILE A 183 22.17 3.12 17.96
C ILE A 183 21.92 2.39 16.64
N ALA A 184 22.96 1.79 16.03
CA ALA A 184 22.81 1.01 14.81
C ALA A 184 21.77 -0.11 14.98
N ARG A 185 21.88 -0.91 16.04
CA ARG A 185 20.92 -2.00 16.35
C ARG A 185 19.50 -1.47 16.57
N ARG A 186 19.34 -0.40 17.34
CA ARG A 186 18.04 0.24 17.59
C ARG A 186 17.41 0.84 16.32
N CYS A 187 18.21 1.07 15.29
CA CYS A 187 17.75 1.53 13.99
C CYS A 187 17.60 0.40 12.95
N GLY A 188 17.66 -0.89 13.38
CA GLY A 188 17.46 -2.05 12.50
C GLY A 188 18.69 -2.38 11.63
N TYR A 189 19.90 -2.12 12.14
CA TYR A 189 21.14 -2.51 11.49
C TYR A 189 21.93 -3.48 12.38
N SER A 190 22.13 -4.70 11.90
CA SER A 190 23.00 -5.69 12.54
C SER A 190 24.49 -5.33 12.39
N ASP A 191 24.87 -4.73 11.26
CA ASP A 191 26.23 -4.31 10.98
C ASP A 191 26.42 -2.79 11.20
N GLN A 192 27.28 -2.46 12.18
CA GLN A 192 27.64 -1.08 12.49
C GLN A 192 28.38 -0.38 11.34
N SER A 193 29.19 -1.10 10.56
CA SER A 193 29.96 -0.53 9.46
C SER A 193 29.04 -0.09 8.32
N TYR A 194 28.08 -0.96 8.00
CA TYR A 194 27.06 -0.66 7.01
C TYR A 194 26.14 0.49 7.46
N PHE A 195 25.74 0.52 8.73
CA PHE A 195 25.04 1.66 9.33
C PHE A 195 25.83 2.96 9.14
N GLY A 196 27.12 2.96 9.48
CA GLY A 196 28.00 4.12 9.35
C GLY A 196 28.11 4.61 7.89
N TYR A 197 28.18 3.68 6.94
CA TYR A 197 28.14 3.98 5.52
C TYR A 197 26.83 4.65 5.09
N CYS A 198 25.68 4.06 5.46
CA CYS A 198 24.35 4.59 5.15
C CYS A 198 24.16 5.98 5.76
N PHE A 199 24.55 6.16 7.02
CA PHE A 199 24.43 7.44 7.71
C PHE A 199 25.28 8.52 7.06
N LYS A 200 26.55 8.23 6.72
CA LYS A 200 27.43 9.15 6.02
C LYS A 200 26.91 9.50 4.63
N LYS A 201 26.35 8.52 3.91
CA LYS A 201 25.73 8.75 2.59
C LYS A 201 24.52 9.67 2.70
N PHE A 202 23.74 9.56 3.79
CA PHE A 202 22.51 10.32 3.99
C PHE A 202 22.75 11.75 4.51
N TYR A 203 23.66 11.91 5.48
CA TYR A 203 23.92 13.20 6.14
C TYR A 203 25.26 13.86 5.76
N GLY A 204 26.07 13.22 4.93
CA GLY A 204 27.38 13.74 4.50
C GLY A 204 28.50 13.55 5.53
N VAL A 205 28.18 13.23 6.79
CA VAL A 205 29.15 13.05 7.89
C VAL A 205 28.93 11.73 8.61
N SER A 206 29.99 11.17 9.23
CA SER A 206 29.86 9.92 9.98
C SER A 206 29.10 10.12 11.31
N PRO A 207 28.48 9.07 11.87
CA PRO A 207 27.82 9.13 13.18
C PRO A 207 28.75 9.63 14.30
N ALA A 208 30.02 9.22 14.29
CA ALA A 208 31.02 9.65 15.26
C ALA A 208 31.30 11.16 15.17
N LYS A 209 31.46 11.67 13.94
CA LYS A 209 31.68 13.11 13.72
C LYS A 209 30.43 13.93 14.12
N MET A 210 29.24 13.45 13.81
CA MET A 210 27.98 14.10 14.22
C MET A 210 27.88 14.21 15.76
N ARG A 211 28.28 13.18 16.49
CA ARG A 211 28.32 13.22 17.95
C ARG A 211 29.34 14.23 18.48
N GLN A 212 30.55 14.22 17.94
CA GLN A 212 31.61 15.14 18.36
C GLN A 212 31.20 16.61 18.16
N GLU A 213 30.53 16.93 17.07
CA GLU A 213 30.01 18.28 16.81
C GLU A 213 28.94 18.71 17.84
N ARG A 214 28.11 17.77 18.32
CA ARG A 214 27.15 18.00 19.42
C ARG A 214 27.89 18.35 20.71
N GLU A 215 28.88 17.51 21.10
CA GLU A 215 29.64 17.72 22.34
C GLU A 215 30.38 19.06 22.35
N GLN A 216 30.96 19.46 21.22
CA GLN A 216 31.62 20.75 21.09
C GLN A 216 30.65 21.94 21.19
N LYS A 217 29.42 21.81 20.68
CA LYS A 217 28.38 22.83 20.81
C LYS A 217 27.87 22.94 22.26
N GLY A 218 27.67 21.81 22.94
CA GLY A 218 27.24 21.77 24.34
C GLY A 218 28.30 22.30 25.33
N ALA A 219 29.59 22.20 24.99
CA ALA A 219 30.68 22.74 25.81
C ALA A 219 30.90 24.27 25.64
N ARG A 220 30.24 24.87 24.65
CA ARG A 220 30.35 26.34 24.36
C ARG A 220 29.09 27.12 24.79
N ALA A 221 28.07 26.45 25.29
CA ALA A 221 26.82 27.03 25.80
C ALA A 221 26.79 26.99 27.30
#